data_4ecf1104cb8ba945684b0de8c70ea0c2
#
_entry.id   4ecf1104cb8ba945684b0de8c70ea0c2
#
_cell.length_a   1.000
_cell.length_b   1.000
_cell.length_c   1.000
_cell.angle_alpha   90.00
_cell.angle_beta   90.00
_cell.angle_gamma   90.00
#
_symmetry.space_group_name_H-M   'P 1'
#
loop_
_entity.id
_entity.type
_entity.pdbx_description
1 polymer ?
#
loop_
_entity_poly.entity_id
_entity_poly.type
_entity_poly.pdbx_seq_one_letter_code
_entity_poly.pdbx_strand_id
1 'polypeptide(L)'
;MKPGIVVWLAAIAIRALPAQHSPRPIAIVIETSLGSIEAELDSAHAPVTVANFLRYVDAKRFDGGNFFRSVTLSNQPNDSVKIEVIQGRAAAGTAAFPSIALEPTSVTGLRHHDGTLSMARAGPNTATNQFFITIGEQPQLDFGGHRNPDGQGFAAFGRVTSGLEVVRRIQAQPVNAQTIVAPVTILRVARR
;
A
#
# COMPACT_ATOMS: atom_id res chain seq x y z
N MET A 1 68.62 39.66 -10.22
CA MET A 1 67.51 39.02 -10.96
C MET A 1 66.76 38.18 -9.94
N LYS A 2 65.47 38.53 -9.57
CA LYS A 2 64.58 37.75 -8.65
C LYS A 2 63.59 36.96 -9.49
N PRO A 3 63.39 35.68 -9.31
CA PRO A 3 62.40 34.90 -10.03
C PRO A 3 60.96 35.18 -9.46
N GLY A 4 60.08 35.58 -10.38
CA GLY A 4 58.67 35.78 -10.07
C GLY A 4 57.95 34.43 -9.90
N ILE A 5 57.22 34.30 -8.83
CA ILE A 5 56.35 33.13 -8.55
C ILE A 5 55.03 33.34 -9.30
N VAL A 6 54.74 32.47 -10.27
CA VAL A 6 53.46 32.43 -10.97
C VAL A 6 52.52 31.49 -10.18
N VAL A 7 51.51 32.06 -9.53
CA VAL A 7 50.47 31.28 -8.81
C VAL A 7 49.37 30.95 -9.80
N TRP A 8 49.20 29.67 -10.12
CA TRP A 8 48.05 29.16 -10.88
C TRP A 8 46.87 28.98 -9.96
N LEU A 9 45.84 29.83 -10.10
CA LEU A 9 44.53 29.63 -9.47
C LEU A 9 43.74 28.57 -10.25
N ALA A 10 43.62 27.36 -9.72
CA ALA A 10 42.72 26.35 -10.27
C ALA A 10 41.29 26.69 -9.88
N ALA A 11 40.47 27.08 -10.86
CA ALA A 11 39.03 27.26 -10.66
C ALA A 11 38.36 25.89 -10.56
N ILE A 12 37.89 25.50 -9.36
CA ILE A 12 37.08 24.31 -9.13
C ILE A 12 35.65 24.62 -9.61
N ALA A 13 35.29 24.12 -10.79
CA ALA A 13 33.91 24.17 -11.26
C ALA A 13 33.06 23.19 -10.48
N ILE A 14 32.23 23.67 -9.53
CA ILE A 14 31.23 22.89 -8.85
C ILE A 14 30.13 22.56 -9.88
N ARG A 15 30.13 21.33 -10.39
CA ARG A 15 29.01 20.82 -11.18
C ARG A 15 27.86 20.57 -10.25
N ALA A 16 26.77 21.35 -10.37
CA ALA A 16 25.50 21.05 -9.71
C ALA A 16 24.98 19.73 -10.26
N LEU A 17 24.82 18.75 -9.38
CA LEU A 17 24.12 17.51 -9.69
C LEU A 17 22.67 17.84 -10.05
N PRO A 18 22.10 17.23 -11.13
CA PRO A 18 20.68 17.42 -11.44
C PRO A 18 19.83 16.97 -10.24
N ALA A 19 18.90 17.81 -9.84
CA ALA A 19 17.93 17.48 -8.81
C ALA A 19 17.17 16.22 -9.24
N GLN A 20 17.34 15.12 -8.51
CA GLN A 20 16.56 13.90 -8.74
C GLN A 20 15.12 14.21 -8.39
N HIS A 21 14.27 14.35 -9.42
CA HIS A 21 12.82 14.41 -9.23
C HIS A 21 12.36 13.03 -8.75
N SER A 22 12.09 12.90 -7.46
CA SER A 22 11.33 11.74 -6.98
C SER A 22 9.97 11.73 -7.68
N PRO A 23 9.52 10.57 -8.21
CA PRO A 23 8.19 10.47 -8.81
C PRO A 23 7.15 11.00 -7.83
N ARG A 24 6.21 11.83 -8.32
CA ARG A 24 5.11 12.32 -7.47
C ARG A 24 4.20 11.15 -7.11
N PRO A 25 3.65 11.13 -5.88
CA PRO A 25 2.64 10.14 -5.51
C PRO A 25 1.49 10.15 -6.52
N ILE A 26 0.95 8.96 -6.80
CA ILE A 26 -0.16 8.81 -7.75
C ILE A 26 -1.45 8.83 -6.96
N ALA A 27 -2.27 9.86 -7.17
CA ALA A 27 -3.57 9.99 -6.52
C ALA A 27 -4.59 9.04 -7.17
N ILE A 28 -5.37 8.36 -6.31
CA ILE A 28 -6.49 7.49 -6.70
C ILE A 28 -7.72 7.79 -5.86
N VAL A 29 -8.88 7.35 -6.35
CA VAL A 29 -10.12 7.27 -5.59
C VAL A 29 -10.67 5.85 -5.66
N ILE A 30 -11.11 5.31 -4.52
CA ILE A 30 -11.86 4.06 -4.37
C ILE A 30 -13.30 4.47 -4.01
N GLU A 31 -14.20 4.39 -4.97
CA GLU A 31 -15.63 4.67 -4.75
C GLU A 31 -16.31 3.38 -4.26
N THR A 32 -16.97 3.45 -3.11
CA THR A 32 -17.66 2.31 -2.51
C THR A 32 -19.14 2.62 -2.29
N SER A 33 -19.95 1.59 -2.03
CA SER A 33 -21.35 1.77 -1.63
C SER A 33 -21.54 2.52 -0.30
N LEU A 34 -20.47 2.72 0.47
CA LEU A 34 -20.47 3.45 1.74
C LEU A 34 -19.77 4.83 1.65
N GLY A 35 -19.30 5.22 0.48
CA GLY A 35 -18.61 6.49 0.25
C GLY A 35 -17.25 6.31 -0.42
N SER A 36 -16.54 7.42 -0.62
CA SER A 36 -15.26 7.46 -1.32
C SER A 36 -14.08 7.47 -0.36
N ILE A 37 -13.02 6.77 -0.74
CA ILE A 37 -11.71 6.74 -0.07
C ILE A 37 -10.70 7.28 -1.08
N GLU A 38 -10.03 8.39 -0.76
CA GLU A 38 -8.94 8.92 -1.58
C GLU A 38 -7.61 8.48 -1.01
N ALA A 39 -6.66 8.15 -1.88
CA ALA A 39 -5.36 7.68 -1.47
C ALA A 39 -4.26 8.15 -2.42
N GLU A 40 -3.04 8.19 -1.91
CA GLU A 40 -1.81 8.39 -2.67
C GLU A 40 -0.99 7.11 -2.66
N LEU A 41 -0.53 6.70 -3.86
CA LEU A 41 0.34 5.54 -4.06
C LEU A 41 1.77 6.00 -4.22
N ASP A 42 2.70 5.36 -3.53
CA ASP A 42 4.12 5.71 -3.50
C ASP A 42 4.92 4.83 -4.48
N SER A 43 4.89 5.22 -5.76
CA SER A 43 5.64 4.52 -6.80
C SER A 43 7.16 4.73 -6.74
N ALA A 44 7.64 5.70 -5.95
CA ALA A 44 9.06 5.92 -5.74
C ALA A 44 9.68 4.83 -4.86
N HIS A 45 8.97 4.40 -3.82
CA HIS A 45 9.46 3.44 -2.83
C HIS A 45 8.94 2.01 -3.07
N ALA A 46 7.71 1.84 -3.61
CA ALA A 46 7.11 0.55 -3.90
C ALA A 46 6.69 0.40 -5.37
N PRO A 47 7.62 0.53 -6.34
CA PRO A 47 7.29 0.60 -7.77
C PRO A 47 6.60 -0.67 -8.31
N VAL A 48 7.01 -1.86 -7.89
CA VAL A 48 6.44 -3.13 -8.36
C VAL A 48 5.01 -3.30 -7.86
N THR A 49 4.79 -2.98 -6.59
CA THR A 49 3.48 -3.09 -5.92
C THR A 49 2.50 -2.08 -6.49
N VAL A 50 2.92 -0.81 -6.65
CA VAL A 50 2.10 0.24 -7.24
C VAL A 50 1.76 -0.09 -8.70
N ALA A 51 2.73 -0.53 -9.50
CA ALA A 51 2.49 -0.92 -10.88
C ALA A 51 1.48 -2.07 -10.98
N ASN A 52 1.57 -3.08 -10.10
CA ASN A 52 0.59 -4.16 -10.04
C ASN A 52 -0.80 -3.65 -9.71
N PHE A 53 -0.96 -2.84 -8.65
CA PHE A 53 -2.25 -2.29 -8.25
C PHE A 53 -2.88 -1.48 -9.38
N LEU A 54 -2.11 -0.58 -10.01
CA LEU A 54 -2.57 0.27 -11.10
C LEU A 54 -2.95 -0.52 -12.35
N ARG A 55 -2.29 -1.65 -12.63
CA ARG A 55 -2.69 -2.55 -13.72
C ARG A 55 -4.11 -3.09 -13.54
N TYR A 56 -4.53 -3.40 -12.29
CA TYR A 56 -5.92 -3.76 -12.00
C TYR A 56 -6.87 -2.57 -12.11
N VAL A 57 -6.45 -1.38 -11.68
CA VAL A 57 -7.22 -0.12 -11.82
C VAL A 57 -7.46 0.19 -13.29
N ASP A 58 -6.41 0.25 -14.10
CA ASP A 58 -6.46 0.60 -15.52
C ASP A 58 -7.28 -0.40 -16.34
N ALA A 59 -7.23 -1.69 -15.95
CA ALA A 59 -8.06 -2.74 -16.54
C ALA A 59 -9.49 -2.82 -15.95
N LYS A 60 -9.88 -1.88 -15.05
CA LYS A 60 -11.18 -1.81 -14.36
C LYS A 60 -11.57 -3.10 -13.62
N ARG A 61 -10.55 -3.87 -13.16
CA ARG A 61 -10.79 -5.16 -12.51
C ARG A 61 -11.24 -5.05 -11.07
N PHE A 62 -11.09 -3.87 -10.45
CA PHE A 62 -11.66 -3.58 -9.14
C PHE A 62 -13.13 -3.12 -9.21
N ASP A 63 -13.62 -2.69 -10.36
CA ASP A 63 -15.02 -2.28 -10.54
C ASP A 63 -15.94 -3.50 -10.36
N GLY A 64 -16.88 -3.40 -9.41
CA GLY A 64 -17.68 -4.55 -8.95
C GLY A 64 -16.98 -5.50 -7.97
N GLY A 65 -15.73 -5.20 -7.59
CA GLY A 65 -15.06 -5.85 -6.49
C GLY A 65 -15.69 -5.50 -5.14
N ASN A 66 -15.08 -5.94 -4.04
CA ASN A 66 -15.65 -5.65 -2.73
C ASN A 66 -14.62 -5.69 -1.60
N PHE A 67 -14.92 -5.00 -0.51
CA PHE A 67 -14.34 -5.26 0.80
C PHE A 67 -15.13 -6.41 1.43
N PHE A 68 -14.48 -7.54 1.64
CA PHE A 68 -15.12 -8.79 2.05
C PHE A 68 -14.72 -9.24 3.46
N ARG A 69 -13.65 -8.67 4.01
CA ARG A 69 -13.10 -9.06 5.30
C ARG A 69 -12.84 -7.84 6.16
N SER A 70 -13.25 -7.92 7.42
CA SER A 70 -12.97 -6.95 8.47
C SER A 70 -12.31 -7.67 9.64
N VAL A 71 -11.12 -7.21 10.01
CA VAL A 71 -10.33 -7.74 11.11
C VAL A 71 -10.26 -6.69 12.20
N THR A 72 -10.70 -7.05 13.41
CA THR A 72 -10.70 -6.21 14.60
C THR A 72 -10.01 -6.95 15.75
N LEU A 73 -9.63 -6.26 16.81
CA LEU A 73 -9.02 -6.92 17.99
C LEU A 73 -9.91 -7.97 18.61
N SER A 74 -11.25 -7.83 18.50
CA SER A 74 -12.23 -8.72 19.14
C SER A 74 -12.51 -9.99 18.34
N ASN A 75 -12.32 -9.99 17.00
CA ASN A 75 -12.65 -11.14 16.16
C ASN A 75 -11.44 -12.03 15.79
N GLN A 76 -10.38 -11.97 16.58
CA GLN A 76 -9.15 -12.76 16.48
C GLN A 76 -8.85 -13.48 17.81
N PRO A 77 -9.77 -14.33 18.34
CA PRO A 77 -9.61 -14.87 19.69
C PRO A 77 -8.39 -15.80 19.84
N ASN A 78 -8.00 -16.48 18.75
CA ASN A 78 -6.91 -17.46 18.75
C ASN A 78 -5.57 -16.89 18.23
N ASP A 79 -5.54 -15.62 17.79
CA ASP A 79 -4.32 -15.00 17.29
C ASP A 79 -3.52 -14.36 18.45
N SER A 80 -2.27 -14.76 18.61
CA SER A 80 -1.33 -14.13 19.56
C SER A 80 -0.93 -12.74 19.09
N VAL A 81 -0.89 -12.52 17.78
CA VAL A 81 -0.55 -11.24 17.13
C VAL A 81 -1.79 -10.70 16.44
N LYS A 82 -2.42 -9.70 17.04
CA LYS A 82 -3.65 -9.08 16.54
C LYS A 82 -3.36 -7.87 15.67
N ILE A 83 -4.18 -7.67 14.65
CA ILE A 83 -4.12 -6.56 13.71
C ILE A 83 -5.52 -5.98 13.48
N GLU A 84 -5.60 -4.79 12.90
CA GLU A 84 -6.86 -4.19 12.47
C GLU A 84 -6.76 -3.72 11.02
N VAL A 85 -7.57 -4.35 10.16
CA VAL A 85 -7.59 -4.05 8.72
C VAL A 85 -8.97 -4.29 8.11
N ILE A 86 -9.26 -3.63 7.02
CA ILE A 86 -10.28 -4.05 6.04
C ILE A 86 -9.56 -4.58 4.81
N GLN A 87 -10.05 -5.68 4.22
CA GLN A 87 -9.44 -6.30 3.06
C GLN A 87 -10.39 -6.29 1.88
N GLY A 88 -9.88 -5.76 0.75
CA GLY A 88 -10.57 -5.65 -0.52
C GLY A 88 -9.98 -6.57 -1.58
N ARG A 89 -10.79 -6.82 -2.63
CA ARG A 89 -10.41 -7.66 -3.78
C ARG A 89 -11.05 -7.18 -5.07
N ALA A 90 -10.46 -7.59 -6.19
CA ALA A 90 -11.04 -7.44 -7.50
C ALA A 90 -12.39 -8.17 -7.64
N ALA A 91 -13.17 -7.83 -8.66
CA ALA A 91 -14.46 -8.45 -8.96
C ALA A 91 -14.34 -9.97 -9.12
N ALA A 92 -15.38 -10.69 -8.67
CA ALA A 92 -15.45 -12.14 -8.81
C ALA A 92 -15.41 -12.55 -10.30
N GLY A 93 -14.75 -13.67 -10.58
CA GLY A 93 -14.57 -14.15 -11.97
C GLY A 93 -13.48 -13.42 -12.76
N THR A 94 -12.88 -12.35 -12.20
CA THR A 94 -11.77 -11.65 -12.85
C THR A 94 -10.49 -12.50 -12.77
N ALA A 95 -9.88 -12.80 -13.90
CA ALA A 95 -8.59 -13.50 -13.92
C ALA A 95 -7.51 -12.65 -13.22
N ALA A 96 -6.75 -13.26 -12.34
CA ALA A 96 -5.62 -12.57 -11.72
C ALA A 96 -4.50 -12.36 -12.75
N PHE A 97 -3.81 -11.24 -12.64
CA PHE A 97 -2.49 -11.09 -13.27
C PHE A 97 -1.45 -11.94 -12.52
N PRO A 98 -0.30 -12.25 -13.13
CA PRO A 98 0.79 -12.91 -12.43
C PRO A 98 1.13 -12.25 -11.10
N SER A 99 1.50 -13.06 -10.12
CA SER A 99 1.96 -12.58 -8.82
C SER A 99 3.23 -11.74 -8.93
N ILE A 100 3.46 -10.90 -7.94
CA ILE A 100 4.60 -9.96 -7.92
C ILE A 100 5.58 -10.30 -6.80
N ALA A 101 6.83 -9.85 -6.98
CA ALA A 101 7.81 -9.86 -5.91
C ALA A 101 7.36 -9.02 -4.73
N LEU A 102 7.67 -9.46 -3.53
CA LEU A 102 7.42 -8.71 -2.30
C LEU A 102 8.40 -7.54 -2.19
N GLU A 103 7.88 -6.36 -1.94
CA GLU A 103 8.64 -5.17 -1.55
C GLU A 103 8.44 -4.93 -0.04
N PRO A 104 9.27 -5.54 0.82
CA PRO A 104 9.08 -5.46 2.26
C PRO A 104 9.40 -4.06 2.80
N THR A 105 8.81 -3.70 3.94
CA THR A 105 9.01 -2.38 4.57
C THR A 105 10.45 -2.08 4.95
N SER A 106 11.30 -3.10 5.10
CA SER A 106 12.76 -2.94 5.32
C SER A 106 13.49 -2.38 4.09
N VAL A 107 12.93 -2.57 2.88
CA VAL A 107 13.49 -2.07 1.62
C VAL A 107 12.85 -0.75 1.24
N THR A 108 11.52 -0.66 1.34
CA THR A 108 10.76 0.53 0.91
C THR A 108 10.80 1.67 1.92
N GLY A 109 11.02 1.36 3.22
CA GLY A 109 10.90 2.33 4.31
C GLY A 109 9.45 2.69 4.66
N LEU A 110 8.46 2.24 3.88
CA LEU A 110 7.04 2.46 4.14
C LEU A 110 6.58 1.58 5.31
N ARG A 111 5.76 2.16 6.22
CA ARG A 111 5.27 1.49 7.42
C ARG A 111 3.75 1.39 7.43
N HIS A 112 3.23 0.46 8.25
CA HIS A 112 1.80 0.25 8.40
C HIS A 112 1.21 1.15 9.49
N HIS A 113 1.01 2.42 9.15
CA HIS A 113 0.29 3.42 9.98
C HIS A 113 -1.22 3.38 9.69
N ASP A 114 -2.02 4.18 10.42
CA ASP A 114 -3.46 4.32 10.15
C ASP A 114 -3.73 4.76 8.70
N GLY A 115 -4.52 3.99 7.97
CA GLY A 115 -4.84 4.26 6.57
C GLY A 115 -3.80 3.81 5.54
N THR A 116 -2.78 3.02 5.91
CA THR A 116 -1.83 2.48 4.94
C THR A 116 -2.49 1.44 4.03
N LEU A 117 -2.29 1.58 2.70
CA LEU A 117 -2.64 0.57 1.71
C LEU A 117 -1.49 -0.44 1.60
N SER A 118 -1.83 -1.73 1.66
CA SER A 118 -0.85 -2.82 1.57
C SER A 118 -1.39 -4.02 0.81
N MET A 119 -0.52 -4.80 0.16
CA MET A 119 -0.93 -5.98 -0.60
C MET A 119 -1.10 -7.20 0.28
N ALA A 120 -2.25 -7.86 0.17
CA ALA A 120 -2.46 -9.16 0.79
C ALA A 120 -1.70 -10.25 0.03
N ARG A 121 -1.18 -11.22 0.78
CA ARG A 121 -0.42 -12.36 0.27
C ARG A 121 -0.62 -13.61 1.12
N ALA A 122 -0.45 -14.78 0.54
CA ALA A 122 -0.39 -16.05 1.27
C ALA A 122 1.04 -16.35 1.75
N GLY A 123 2.04 -16.11 0.91
CA GLY A 123 3.47 -16.24 1.20
C GLY A 123 4.27 -15.17 0.44
N PRO A 124 5.60 -15.14 0.55
CA PRO A 124 6.44 -14.24 -0.22
C PRO A 124 6.17 -14.40 -1.73
N ASN A 125 6.13 -13.29 -2.46
CA ASN A 125 5.97 -13.24 -3.92
C ASN A 125 4.64 -13.84 -4.45
N THR A 126 3.58 -13.89 -3.63
CA THR A 126 2.27 -14.43 -4.04
C THR A 126 1.17 -13.37 -4.15
N ALA A 127 1.48 -12.09 -3.94
CA ALA A 127 0.50 -11.01 -4.03
C ALA A 127 -0.03 -10.85 -5.47
N THR A 128 -1.37 -10.67 -5.61
CA THR A 128 -2.03 -10.48 -6.90
C THR A 128 -3.02 -9.32 -6.87
N ASN A 129 -4.31 -9.59 -6.55
CA ASN A 129 -5.45 -8.67 -6.68
C ASN A 129 -6.16 -8.33 -5.38
N GLN A 130 -5.60 -8.72 -4.25
CA GLN A 130 -6.15 -8.40 -2.94
C GLN A 130 -5.25 -7.39 -2.22
N PHE A 131 -5.88 -6.41 -1.62
CA PHE A 131 -5.21 -5.39 -0.82
C PHE A 131 -5.95 -5.20 0.50
N PHE A 132 -5.32 -4.54 1.44
CA PHE A 132 -5.97 -4.13 2.69
C PHE A 132 -5.61 -2.70 3.04
N ILE A 133 -6.43 -2.11 3.89
CA ILE A 133 -6.19 -0.79 4.49
C ILE A 133 -6.12 -1.00 6.00
N THR A 134 -5.07 -0.50 6.62
CA THR A 134 -4.84 -0.60 8.07
C THR A 134 -5.70 0.40 8.83
N ILE A 135 -6.06 0.02 10.06
CA ILE A 135 -6.72 0.89 11.04
C ILE A 135 -5.80 0.97 12.26
N GLY A 136 -5.41 2.17 12.64
CA GLY A 136 -4.40 2.40 13.66
C GLY A 136 -3.00 1.95 13.26
N GLU A 137 -2.09 1.95 14.22
CA GLU A 137 -0.70 1.54 14.03
C GLU A 137 -0.59 0.01 14.00
N GLN A 138 0.00 -0.53 12.93
CA GLN A 138 0.08 -1.98 12.71
C GLN A 138 1.52 -2.48 12.49
N PRO A 139 2.46 -2.26 13.43
CA PRO A 139 3.87 -2.61 13.23
C PRO A 139 4.10 -4.12 13.06
N GLN A 140 3.13 -4.95 13.48
CA GLN A 140 3.19 -6.41 13.30
C GLN A 140 3.03 -6.84 11.83
N LEU A 141 2.63 -5.93 10.94
CA LEU A 141 2.56 -6.15 9.50
C LEU A 141 3.86 -5.74 8.77
N ASP A 142 4.77 -5.03 9.45
CA ASP A 142 6.07 -4.65 8.89
C ASP A 142 7.03 -5.83 8.81
N PHE A 143 8.13 -5.66 8.08
CA PHE A 143 9.25 -6.59 8.10
C PHE A 143 9.79 -6.76 9.54
N GLY A 144 10.01 -8.00 9.95
CA GLY A 144 10.35 -8.35 11.33
C GLY A 144 9.15 -8.42 12.27
N GLY A 145 7.96 -8.03 11.82
CA GLY A 145 6.71 -8.23 12.56
C GLY A 145 6.28 -9.70 12.57
N HIS A 146 5.42 -10.05 13.52
CA HIS A 146 5.09 -11.45 13.79
C HIS A 146 3.72 -11.89 13.24
N ARG A 147 3.03 -11.03 12.47
CA ARG A 147 1.75 -11.43 11.88
C ARG A 147 1.89 -12.57 10.88
N ASN A 148 2.96 -12.57 10.09
CA ASN A 148 3.33 -13.69 9.23
C ASN A 148 4.50 -14.48 9.84
N PRO A 149 4.41 -15.82 9.88
CA PRO A 149 5.47 -16.66 10.44
C PRO A 149 6.82 -16.52 9.72
N ASP A 150 6.81 -16.07 8.44
CA ASP A 150 8.01 -15.84 7.65
C ASP A 150 8.78 -14.56 8.02
N GLY A 151 8.20 -13.70 8.87
CA GLY A 151 8.81 -12.45 9.34
C GLY A 151 8.99 -11.38 8.26
N GLN A 152 8.57 -11.62 7.01
CA GLN A 152 8.81 -10.68 5.91
C GLN A 152 7.77 -9.55 5.82
N GLY A 153 6.71 -9.60 6.62
CA GLY A 153 5.66 -8.59 6.65
C GLY A 153 4.88 -8.51 5.33
N PHE A 154 4.33 -7.34 5.04
CA PHE A 154 3.54 -7.06 3.84
C PHE A 154 4.11 -5.86 3.10
N ALA A 155 3.73 -5.71 1.81
CA ALA A 155 4.16 -4.60 0.97
C ALA A 155 3.22 -3.41 1.14
N ALA A 156 3.57 -2.47 2.02
CA ALA A 156 2.94 -1.15 2.08
C ALA A 156 3.28 -0.36 0.80
N PHE A 157 2.27 0.29 0.18
CA PHE A 157 2.48 0.95 -1.11
C PHE A 157 1.74 2.27 -1.30
N GLY A 158 1.00 2.72 -0.28
CA GLY A 158 0.24 3.97 -0.33
C GLY A 158 -0.45 4.27 0.99
N ARG A 159 -1.14 5.40 1.03
CA ARG A 159 -1.86 5.88 2.21
C ARG A 159 -3.16 6.55 1.84
N VAL A 160 -4.17 6.42 2.68
CA VAL A 160 -5.42 7.19 2.59
C VAL A 160 -5.15 8.65 2.91
N THR A 161 -5.64 9.55 2.07
CA THR A 161 -5.55 11.01 2.25
C THR A 161 -6.88 11.63 2.65
N SER A 162 -8.01 10.96 2.31
CA SER A 162 -9.37 11.36 2.72
C SER A 162 -10.27 10.13 2.77
N GLY A 163 -11.29 10.12 3.64
CA GLY A 163 -12.25 9.02 3.74
C GLY A 163 -11.87 7.94 4.76
N LEU A 164 -11.01 8.22 5.75
CA LEU A 164 -10.74 7.30 6.86
C LEU A 164 -12.01 6.92 7.64
N GLU A 165 -13.00 7.82 7.71
CA GLU A 165 -14.31 7.53 8.29
C GLU A 165 -15.09 6.49 7.47
N VAL A 166 -14.87 6.44 6.15
CA VAL A 166 -15.44 5.36 5.28
C VAL A 166 -14.75 4.04 5.59
N VAL A 167 -13.42 4.03 5.72
CA VAL A 167 -12.64 2.84 6.13
C VAL A 167 -13.17 2.27 7.44
N ARG A 168 -13.40 3.13 8.46
CA ARG A 168 -13.95 2.71 9.75
C ARG A 168 -15.39 2.22 9.65
N ARG A 169 -16.23 2.83 8.79
CA ARG A 169 -17.60 2.33 8.52
C ARG A 169 -17.58 0.95 7.87
N ILE A 170 -16.63 0.68 6.98
CA ILE A 170 -16.45 -0.64 6.38
C ILE A 170 -16.01 -1.66 7.46
N GLN A 171 -15.08 -1.28 8.34
CA GLN A 171 -14.63 -2.13 9.44
C GLN A 171 -15.78 -2.51 10.39
N ALA A 172 -16.68 -1.56 10.65
CA ALA A 172 -17.82 -1.74 11.56
C ALA A 172 -18.98 -2.56 10.98
N GLN A 173 -18.90 -3.05 9.73
CA GLN A 173 -19.93 -3.87 9.14
C GLN A 173 -20.09 -5.20 9.90
N PRO A 174 -21.30 -5.76 10.00
CA PRO A 174 -21.53 -7.06 10.59
C PRO A 174 -20.67 -8.15 9.95
N VAL A 175 -20.04 -8.97 10.79
CA VAL A 175 -19.16 -10.06 10.34
C VAL A 175 -19.59 -11.41 10.91
N ASN A 176 -19.34 -12.47 10.12
CA ASN A 176 -19.27 -13.84 10.62
C ASN A 176 -17.78 -14.22 10.70
N ALA A 177 -17.26 -14.39 11.91
CA ALA A 177 -15.81 -14.39 12.19
C ALA A 177 -15.15 -13.11 11.68
N GLN A 178 -14.50 -13.16 10.54
CA GLN A 178 -13.87 -11.99 9.89
C GLN A 178 -14.50 -11.66 8.53
N THR A 179 -15.41 -12.48 8.03
CA THR A 179 -16.08 -12.26 6.75
C THR A 179 -17.24 -11.29 6.92
N ILE A 180 -17.25 -10.21 6.17
CA ILE A 180 -18.34 -9.22 6.15
C ILE A 180 -19.58 -9.91 5.58
N VAL A 181 -20.69 -9.92 6.34
CA VAL A 181 -21.94 -10.62 5.98
C VAL A 181 -22.52 -10.09 4.67
N ALA A 182 -22.52 -8.75 4.50
CA ALA A 182 -22.88 -8.08 3.25
C ALA A 182 -21.65 -7.30 2.75
N PRO A 183 -20.80 -7.91 1.89
CA PRO A 183 -19.58 -7.27 1.43
C PRO A 183 -19.84 -5.89 0.82
N VAL A 184 -19.01 -4.91 1.18
CA VAL A 184 -19.13 -3.53 0.70
C VAL A 184 -18.60 -3.45 -0.72
N THR A 185 -19.46 -3.13 -1.67
CA THR A 185 -19.11 -3.07 -3.09
C THR A 185 -18.12 -1.93 -3.38
N ILE A 186 -17.06 -2.24 -4.12
CA ILE A 186 -16.22 -1.27 -4.80
C ILE A 186 -16.91 -0.94 -6.11
N LEU A 187 -17.45 0.27 -6.23
CA LEU A 187 -18.14 0.72 -7.43
C LEU A 187 -17.13 0.99 -8.56
N ARG A 188 -16.03 1.62 -8.20
CA ARG A 188 -14.96 1.97 -9.13
C ARG A 188 -13.66 2.27 -8.37
N VAL A 189 -12.51 1.97 -8.99
CA VAL A 189 -11.22 2.53 -8.61
C VAL A 189 -10.63 3.27 -9.80
N ALA A 190 -10.24 4.54 -9.61
CA ALA A 190 -9.72 5.36 -10.70
C ALA A 190 -8.52 6.21 -10.23
N ARG A 191 -7.63 6.54 -11.17
CA ARG A 191 -6.62 7.59 -10.98
C ARG A 191 -7.30 8.96 -10.96
N ARG A 192 -6.73 9.90 -10.22
CA ARG A 192 -7.12 11.32 -10.20
C ARG A 192 -6.12 12.18 -10.97
#